data_f4d45f475380140f8ec88cd333ea8439
#
_entry.id   f4d45f475380140f8ec88cd333ea8439
#
_cell.length_a   1.000
_cell.length_b   1.000
_cell.length_c   1.000
_cell.angle_alpha   90.00
_cell.angle_beta   90.00
_cell.angle_gamma   90.00
#
_symmetry.space_group_name_H-M   'P 1'
#
loop_
_entity.id
_entity.type
_entity.pdbx_description
1 polymer ?
#
loop_
_entity_poly.entity_id
_entity_poly.type
_entity_poly.pdbx_seq_one_letter_code
_entity_poly.pdbx_strand_id
1 'polypeptide(L)'
;LTMAERAVALCALLFLAACSGTADLRKAELSELAGLLPGTYEGAGASVAFVPIYAPFISDNVFFTEETRLQGGRGEVSQRIVAFDISDKQIVQASYLLADPARWRAGLQHPDLFKSLMEADLKLLAGCEMLWVKDKERSRFVGANDRKNCRSSRPGSGLAFLDARAEITADDYARSERYFDAAGRQLAGPRDEALDRFRRQ
;
A
#
# COMPACT_ATOMS: atom_id res chain seq x y z
N LEU A 1 6.19 43.09 -31.81
CA LEU A 1 6.55 42.27 -30.62
C LEU A 1 8.05 42.39 -30.40
N THR A 2 8.46 42.97 -29.28
CA THR A 2 9.86 43.20 -28.94
C THR A 2 10.56 41.86 -28.59
N MET A 3 11.89 41.82 -28.71
CA MET A 3 12.66 40.60 -28.34
C MET A 3 12.39 40.16 -26.91
N ALA A 4 12.09 41.09 -26.00
CA ALA A 4 11.73 40.81 -24.60
C ALA A 4 10.41 40.07 -24.45
N GLU A 5 9.38 40.43 -25.23
CA GLU A 5 8.05 39.75 -25.21
C GLU A 5 8.13 38.31 -25.74
N ARG A 6 9.01 38.06 -26.72
CA ARG A 6 9.23 36.69 -27.24
C ARG A 6 9.98 35.82 -26.23
N ALA A 7 10.94 36.38 -25.50
CA ALA A 7 11.67 35.64 -24.46
C ALA A 7 10.77 35.24 -23.26
N VAL A 8 9.87 36.14 -22.82
CA VAL A 8 8.92 35.86 -21.75
C VAL A 8 7.91 34.78 -22.15
N ALA A 9 7.40 34.84 -23.39
CA ALA A 9 6.46 33.82 -23.89
C ALA A 9 7.11 32.44 -24.01
N LEU A 10 8.39 32.36 -24.41
CA LEU A 10 9.12 31.11 -24.53
C LEU A 10 9.42 30.48 -23.16
N CYS A 11 9.77 31.29 -22.15
CA CYS A 11 9.96 30.81 -20.79
C CYS A 11 8.66 30.31 -20.15
N ALA A 12 7.52 30.96 -20.39
CA ALA A 12 6.21 30.51 -19.87
C ALA A 12 5.79 29.16 -20.47
N LEU A 13 6.06 28.90 -21.74
CA LEU A 13 5.77 27.63 -22.40
C LEU A 13 6.65 26.48 -21.88
N LEU A 14 7.92 26.74 -21.53
CA LEU A 14 8.82 25.76 -20.96
C LEU A 14 8.42 25.32 -19.53
N PHE A 15 7.88 26.25 -18.73
CA PHE A 15 7.38 25.92 -17.37
C PHE A 15 6.10 25.07 -17.41
N LEU A 16 5.20 25.26 -18.37
CA LEU A 16 4.00 24.46 -18.53
C LEU A 16 4.29 23.01 -18.96
N ALA A 17 5.29 22.81 -19.83
CA ALA A 17 5.70 21.48 -20.27
C ALA A 17 6.37 20.66 -19.16
N ALA A 18 7.08 21.28 -18.21
CA ALA A 18 7.74 20.60 -17.11
C ALA A 18 6.73 20.07 -16.05
N CYS A 19 5.58 20.73 -15.86
CA CYS A 19 4.57 20.29 -14.91
C CYS A 19 3.74 19.09 -15.41
N SER A 20 3.49 18.97 -16.70
CA SER A 20 2.76 17.82 -17.27
C SER A 20 3.58 16.54 -17.21
N GLY A 21 4.88 16.58 -17.49
CA GLY A 21 5.75 15.41 -17.49
C GLY A 21 5.87 14.70 -16.13
N THR A 22 5.78 15.42 -15.01
CA THR A 22 5.84 14.80 -13.68
C THR A 22 4.55 14.07 -13.29
N ALA A 23 3.39 14.57 -13.69
CA ALA A 23 2.10 13.93 -13.43
C ALA A 23 1.96 12.63 -14.23
N ASP A 24 2.36 12.64 -15.50
CA ASP A 24 2.33 11.47 -16.37
C ASP A 24 3.31 10.38 -15.90
N LEU A 25 4.47 10.79 -15.40
CA LEU A 25 5.44 9.86 -14.80
C LEU A 25 4.86 9.15 -13.57
N ARG A 26 4.15 9.88 -12.68
CA ARG A 26 3.54 9.26 -11.49
C ARG A 26 2.41 8.31 -11.83
N LYS A 27 1.61 8.63 -12.85
CA LYS A 27 0.57 7.70 -13.36
C LYS A 27 1.19 6.42 -13.92
N ALA A 28 2.27 6.54 -14.68
CA ALA A 28 2.99 5.38 -15.20
C ALA A 28 3.59 4.52 -14.07
N GLU A 29 4.21 5.14 -13.07
CA GLU A 29 4.74 4.45 -11.90
C GLU A 29 3.63 3.79 -11.05
N LEU A 30 2.47 4.43 -10.87
CA LEU A 30 1.32 3.82 -10.20
C LEU A 30 0.79 2.62 -10.97
N SER A 31 0.64 2.74 -12.28
CA SER A 31 0.20 1.62 -13.14
C SER A 31 1.17 0.44 -13.07
N GLU A 32 2.47 0.71 -13.06
CA GLU A 32 3.51 -0.33 -12.91
C GLU A 32 3.42 -1.00 -11.53
N LEU A 33 3.34 -0.23 -10.44
CA LEU A 33 3.16 -0.75 -9.08
C LEU A 33 1.91 -1.62 -8.98
N ALA A 34 0.76 -1.12 -9.48
CA ALA A 34 -0.51 -1.85 -9.48
C ALA A 34 -0.43 -3.15 -10.30
N GLY A 35 0.37 -3.17 -11.38
CA GLY A 35 0.62 -4.37 -12.18
C GLY A 35 1.53 -5.40 -11.50
N LEU A 36 2.40 -4.97 -10.57
CA LEU A 36 3.27 -5.88 -9.81
C LEU A 36 2.54 -6.57 -8.65
N LEU A 37 1.49 -5.98 -8.08
CA LEU A 37 0.84 -6.48 -6.87
C LEU A 37 0.09 -7.81 -7.05
N PRO A 38 -0.72 -8.04 -8.11
CA PRO A 38 -1.56 -9.23 -8.22
C PRO A 38 -0.76 -10.53 -8.12
N GLY A 39 -1.19 -11.45 -7.27
CA GLY A 39 -0.59 -12.77 -7.10
C GLY A 39 -0.53 -13.22 -5.65
N THR A 40 0.02 -14.42 -5.46
CA THR A 40 0.32 -14.99 -4.15
C THR A 40 1.82 -15.01 -3.95
N TYR A 41 2.26 -14.64 -2.77
CA TYR A 41 3.66 -14.59 -2.36
C TYR A 41 3.85 -15.45 -1.11
N GLU A 42 4.83 -16.35 -1.10
CA GLU A 42 5.08 -17.27 0.00
C GLU A 42 6.48 -17.11 0.58
N GLY A 43 6.60 -17.16 1.89
CA GLY A 43 7.86 -17.05 2.60
C GLY A 43 7.67 -16.70 4.07
N ALA A 44 8.76 -16.73 4.83
CA ALA A 44 8.77 -16.34 6.25
C ALA A 44 7.69 -17.04 7.11
N GLY A 45 7.25 -18.26 6.75
CA GLY A 45 6.19 -18.99 7.44
C GLY A 45 4.77 -18.42 7.24
N ALA A 46 4.59 -17.63 6.19
CA ALA A 46 3.31 -17.03 5.84
C ALA A 46 3.10 -17.00 4.32
N SER A 47 1.88 -16.74 3.89
CA SER A 47 1.55 -16.36 2.53
C SER A 47 0.80 -15.03 2.52
N VAL A 48 1.04 -14.23 1.49
CA VAL A 48 0.35 -12.96 1.25
C VAL A 48 -0.20 -12.97 -0.17
N ALA A 49 -1.49 -12.74 -0.32
CA ALA A 49 -2.14 -12.66 -1.63
C ALA A 49 -2.70 -11.26 -1.87
N PHE A 50 -2.60 -10.79 -3.12
CA PHE A 50 -3.23 -9.57 -3.61
C PHE A 50 -4.14 -9.91 -4.78
N VAL A 51 -5.42 -9.62 -4.65
CA VAL A 51 -6.43 -9.84 -5.69
C VAL A 51 -7.03 -8.51 -6.09
N PRO A 52 -6.92 -8.09 -7.37
CA PRO A 52 -7.58 -6.87 -7.83
C PRO A 52 -9.09 -7.03 -7.72
N ILE A 53 -9.74 -6.01 -7.19
CA ILE A 53 -11.20 -5.98 -7.02
C ILE A 53 -11.78 -4.70 -7.61
N TYR A 54 -13.05 -4.73 -7.96
CA TYR A 54 -13.75 -3.56 -8.49
C TYR A 54 -14.46 -2.81 -7.35
N ALA A 55 -13.90 -1.67 -6.94
CA ALA A 55 -14.46 -0.80 -5.91
C ALA A 55 -14.20 0.69 -6.27
N PRO A 56 -14.83 1.21 -7.35
CA PRO A 56 -14.53 2.52 -7.90
C PRO A 56 -14.89 3.69 -6.97
N PHE A 57 -15.70 3.45 -5.94
CA PHE A 57 -15.99 4.43 -4.89
C PHE A 57 -14.79 4.69 -3.95
N ILE A 58 -13.72 3.86 -4.03
CA ILE A 58 -12.47 4.05 -3.30
C ILE A 58 -11.38 4.58 -4.24
N SER A 59 -11.06 3.83 -5.31
CA SER A 59 -10.02 4.12 -6.29
C SER A 59 -10.15 3.18 -7.50
N ASP A 60 -9.44 3.50 -8.59
CA ASP A 60 -9.30 2.59 -9.74
C ASP A 60 -8.34 1.42 -9.45
N ASN A 61 -7.46 1.54 -8.45
CA ASN A 61 -6.45 0.53 -8.10
C ASN A 61 -6.72 -0.02 -6.70
N VAL A 62 -7.66 -0.95 -6.60
CA VAL A 62 -8.09 -1.54 -5.32
C VAL A 62 -7.80 -3.03 -5.31
N PHE A 63 -7.26 -3.51 -4.18
CA PHE A 63 -6.93 -4.92 -3.98
C PHE A 63 -7.50 -5.41 -2.65
N PHE A 64 -8.09 -6.61 -2.69
CA PHE A 64 -8.26 -7.41 -1.51
C PHE A 64 -6.93 -8.08 -1.18
N THR A 65 -6.51 -8.02 0.08
CA THR A 65 -5.30 -8.68 0.56
C THR A 65 -5.66 -9.68 1.65
N GLU A 66 -5.09 -10.87 1.54
CA GLU A 66 -5.19 -11.87 2.59
C GLU A 66 -3.80 -12.36 2.95
N GLU A 67 -3.50 -12.33 4.23
CA GLU A 67 -2.31 -12.94 4.79
C GLU A 67 -2.71 -14.13 5.64
N THR A 68 -2.07 -15.27 5.37
CA THR A 68 -2.18 -16.45 6.22
C THR A 68 -0.82 -16.71 6.86
N ARG A 69 -0.78 -16.77 8.18
CA ARG A 69 0.43 -17.03 8.96
C ARG A 69 0.24 -18.28 9.81
N LEU A 70 1.19 -19.21 9.72
CA LEU A 70 1.16 -20.42 10.55
C LEU A 70 1.80 -20.11 11.91
N GLN A 71 1.01 -20.09 12.97
CA GLN A 71 1.48 -19.85 14.32
C GLN A 71 1.01 -21.01 15.24
N GLY A 72 1.98 -21.79 15.76
CA GLY A 72 1.66 -22.90 16.64
C GLY A 72 0.73 -23.98 16.04
N GLY A 73 0.81 -24.21 14.73
CA GLY A 73 -0.03 -25.18 14.01
C GLY A 73 -1.45 -24.69 13.67
N ARG A 74 -1.77 -23.44 13.97
CA ARG A 74 -3.04 -22.77 13.58
C ARG A 74 -2.74 -21.67 12.57
N GLY A 75 -3.54 -21.60 11.50
CA GLY A 75 -3.48 -20.51 10.53
C GLY A 75 -4.20 -19.27 11.11
N GLU A 76 -3.46 -18.18 11.32
CA GLU A 76 -4.05 -16.86 11.53
C GLU A 76 -4.25 -16.20 10.18
N VAL A 77 -5.48 -15.76 9.89
CA VAL A 77 -5.81 -15.06 8.63
C VAL A 77 -6.09 -13.60 8.93
N SER A 78 -5.43 -12.71 8.22
CA SER A 78 -5.66 -11.27 8.25
C SER A 78 -6.09 -10.79 6.88
N GLN A 79 -7.20 -10.07 6.81
CA GLN A 79 -7.80 -9.57 5.57
C GLN A 79 -7.90 -8.06 5.60
N ARG A 80 -7.58 -7.41 4.48
CA ARG A 80 -7.68 -5.95 4.31
C ARG A 80 -8.07 -5.61 2.88
N ILE A 81 -8.61 -4.42 2.69
CA ILE A 81 -8.65 -3.76 1.38
C ILE A 81 -7.54 -2.72 1.36
N VAL A 82 -6.78 -2.69 0.29
CA VAL A 82 -5.79 -1.65 0.03
C VAL A 82 -6.11 -0.95 -1.29
N ALA A 83 -5.98 0.36 -1.30
CA ALA A 83 -6.24 1.18 -2.48
C ALA A 83 -5.04 2.08 -2.74
N PHE A 84 -4.67 2.23 -4.01
CA PHE A 84 -3.56 3.06 -4.43
C PHE A 84 -4.06 4.21 -5.29
N ASP A 85 -3.56 5.41 -5.00
CA ASP A 85 -3.91 6.62 -5.74
C ASP A 85 -2.71 7.58 -5.77
N ILE A 86 -2.87 8.70 -6.50
CA ILE A 86 -1.91 9.80 -6.50
C ILE A 86 -2.49 10.95 -5.69
N SER A 87 -1.82 11.29 -4.59
CA SER A 87 -2.11 12.47 -3.79
C SER A 87 -0.84 13.28 -3.62
N ASP A 88 -0.91 14.61 -3.80
CA ASP A 88 0.23 15.53 -3.70
C ASP A 88 1.46 15.08 -4.50
N LYS A 89 1.24 14.55 -5.71
CA LYS A 89 2.29 14.04 -6.61
C LYS A 89 3.04 12.81 -6.06
N GLN A 90 2.48 12.13 -5.05
CA GLN A 90 3.01 10.91 -4.46
C GLN A 90 2.05 9.74 -4.69
N ILE A 91 2.58 8.53 -4.81
CA ILE A 91 1.76 7.32 -4.80
C ILE A 91 1.45 6.99 -3.34
N VAL A 92 0.17 7.00 -3.00
CA VAL A 92 -0.34 6.77 -1.64
C VAL A 92 -1.14 5.48 -1.62
N GLN A 93 -0.84 4.61 -0.67
CA GLN A 93 -1.67 3.45 -0.36
C GLN A 93 -2.50 3.74 0.87
N ALA A 94 -3.81 3.71 0.75
CA ALA A 94 -4.75 3.67 1.88
C ALA A 94 -5.07 2.21 2.23
N SER A 95 -5.27 1.93 3.52
CA SER A 95 -5.62 0.60 4.01
C SER A 95 -6.93 0.64 4.79
N TYR A 96 -7.79 -0.35 4.56
CA TYR A 96 -9.10 -0.47 5.20
C TYR A 96 -9.23 -1.83 5.88
N LEU A 97 -9.76 -1.84 7.10
CA LEU A 97 -10.25 -3.04 7.76
C LEU A 97 -11.65 -3.37 7.24
N LEU A 98 -11.94 -4.64 7.09
CA LEU A 98 -13.28 -5.14 6.82
C LEU A 98 -14.10 -5.18 8.12
N ALA A 99 -15.31 -4.63 8.12
CA ALA A 99 -16.19 -4.63 9.29
C ALA A 99 -16.62 -6.06 9.68
N ASP A 100 -16.86 -6.92 8.69
CA ASP A 100 -17.12 -8.34 8.86
C ASP A 100 -16.18 -9.17 7.96
N PRO A 101 -14.96 -9.52 8.43
CA PRO A 101 -14.04 -10.32 7.65
C PRO A 101 -14.57 -11.71 7.27
N ALA A 102 -15.49 -12.27 8.06
CA ALA A 102 -16.04 -13.60 7.82
C ALA A 102 -16.84 -13.67 6.50
N ARG A 103 -17.51 -12.59 6.14
CA ARG A 103 -18.25 -12.44 4.87
C ARG A 103 -17.36 -12.60 3.64
N TRP A 104 -16.07 -12.25 3.76
CA TRP A 104 -15.13 -12.15 2.65
C TRP A 104 -14.10 -13.29 2.59
N ARG A 105 -14.29 -14.35 3.40
CA ARG A 105 -13.35 -15.49 3.48
C ARG A 105 -13.05 -16.16 2.14
N ALA A 106 -14.04 -16.21 1.25
CA ALA A 106 -13.86 -16.79 -0.08
C ALA A 106 -13.33 -15.78 -1.12
N GLY A 107 -12.92 -14.59 -0.70
CA GLY A 107 -12.54 -13.49 -1.59
C GLY A 107 -11.37 -13.79 -2.53
N LEU A 108 -10.42 -14.63 -2.10
CA LEU A 108 -9.32 -15.06 -2.97
C LEU A 108 -9.80 -15.88 -4.16
N GLN A 109 -10.75 -16.81 -3.94
CA GLN A 109 -11.28 -17.69 -4.96
C GLN A 109 -12.43 -17.04 -5.75
N HIS A 110 -13.12 -16.11 -5.14
CA HIS A 110 -14.33 -15.49 -5.69
C HIS A 110 -14.27 -13.95 -5.59
N PRO A 111 -13.40 -13.27 -6.36
CA PRO A 111 -13.26 -11.81 -6.29
C PRO A 111 -14.55 -11.06 -6.70
N ASP A 112 -15.47 -11.72 -7.40
CA ASP A 112 -16.78 -11.17 -7.71
C ASP A 112 -17.66 -10.86 -6.49
N LEU A 113 -17.38 -11.46 -5.32
CA LEU A 113 -18.04 -11.12 -4.05
C LEU A 113 -17.91 -9.63 -3.74
N PHE A 114 -16.76 -9.03 -4.08
CA PHE A 114 -16.49 -7.62 -3.82
C PHE A 114 -17.32 -6.64 -4.67
N LYS A 115 -18.08 -7.13 -5.66
CA LYS A 115 -19.09 -6.29 -6.35
C LYS A 115 -20.20 -5.80 -5.42
N SER A 116 -20.38 -6.49 -4.28
CA SER A 116 -21.32 -6.09 -3.22
C SER A 116 -20.68 -5.31 -2.08
N LEU A 117 -19.40 -4.94 -2.20
CA LEU A 117 -18.68 -4.15 -1.20
C LEU A 117 -19.24 -2.73 -1.19
N MET A 118 -19.50 -2.21 0.01
CA MET A 118 -19.99 -0.86 0.25
C MET A 118 -19.08 -0.12 1.22
N GLU A 119 -19.17 1.19 1.25
CA GLU A 119 -18.39 2.03 2.17
C GLU A 119 -18.61 1.64 3.63
N ALA A 120 -19.84 1.24 4.01
CA ALA A 120 -20.18 0.79 5.36
C ALA A 120 -19.48 -0.53 5.78
N ASP A 121 -18.99 -1.32 4.81
CA ASP A 121 -18.22 -2.55 5.08
C ASP A 121 -16.75 -2.24 5.43
N LEU A 122 -16.32 -0.98 5.33
CA LEU A 122 -14.92 -0.57 5.39
C LEU A 122 -14.66 0.41 6.55
N LYS A 123 -13.52 0.23 7.19
CA LYS A 123 -13.00 1.17 8.17
C LYS A 123 -11.59 1.61 7.77
N LEU A 124 -11.45 2.85 7.31
CA LEU A 124 -10.15 3.43 6.96
C LEU A 124 -9.21 3.42 8.18
N LEU A 125 -7.98 2.97 7.97
CA LEU A 125 -6.87 3.12 8.90
C LEU A 125 -6.22 4.50 8.71
N ALA A 126 -6.92 5.54 9.11
CA ALA A 126 -6.49 6.92 8.94
C ALA A 126 -5.13 7.18 9.63
N GLY A 127 -4.24 7.89 8.94
CA GLY A 127 -2.88 8.18 9.39
C GLY A 127 -1.91 7.02 9.18
N CYS A 128 -2.36 5.88 8.60
CA CYS A 128 -1.54 4.73 8.29
C CYS A 128 -1.27 4.59 6.79
N GLU A 129 -1.49 5.65 6.05
CA GLU A 129 -1.21 5.69 4.61
C GLU A 129 0.28 5.43 4.36
N MET A 130 0.59 4.57 3.39
CA MET A 130 1.96 4.31 2.96
C MET A 130 2.27 5.14 1.72
N LEU A 131 3.41 5.81 1.74
CA LEU A 131 3.95 6.50 0.58
C LEU A 131 4.89 5.58 -0.17
N TRP A 132 4.65 5.42 -1.49
CA TRP A 132 5.43 4.54 -2.34
C TRP A 132 6.32 5.33 -3.30
N VAL A 133 7.56 4.89 -3.41
CA VAL A 133 8.58 5.48 -4.28
C VAL A 133 9.22 4.38 -5.12
N LYS A 134 9.43 4.65 -6.41
CA LYS A 134 10.17 3.77 -7.28
C LYS A 134 11.70 3.97 -7.08
N ASP A 135 12.38 2.94 -6.60
CA ASP A 135 13.83 2.81 -6.59
C ASP A 135 14.28 2.27 -7.96
N LYS A 136 14.67 3.18 -8.86
CA LYS A 136 15.02 2.84 -10.25
C LYS A 136 16.31 2.02 -10.34
N GLU A 137 17.25 2.25 -9.42
CA GLU A 137 18.55 1.54 -9.42
C GLU A 137 18.37 0.05 -9.11
N ARG A 138 17.40 -0.27 -8.26
CA ARG A 138 17.11 -1.64 -7.82
C ARG A 138 15.84 -2.24 -8.42
N SER A 139 15.23 -1.56 -9.39
CA SER A 139 14.02 -2.00 -10.10
C SER A 139 12.91 -2.47 -9.15
N ARG A 140 12.65 -1.71 -8.08
CA ARG A 140 11.66 -2.02 -7.04
C ARG A 140 10.88 -0.79 -6.65
N PHE A 141 9.72 -1.02 -6.04
CA PHE A 141 9.01 0.01 -5.28
C PHE A 141 9.22 -0.21 -3.79
N VAL A 142 9.33 0.89 -3.05
CA VAL A 142 9.49 0.91 -1.59
C VAL A 142 8.38 1.76 -1.01
N GLY A 143 7.64 1.19 -0.07
CA GLY A 143 6.55 1.84 0.65
C GLY A 143 6.86 1.95 2.14
N ALA A 144 6.49 3.07 2.75
CA ALA A 144 6.56 3.27 4.19
C ALA A 144 5.46 4.22 4.67
N ASN A 145 4.97 4.01 5.89
CA ASN A 145 4.07 4.94 6.55
C ASN A 145 4.84 5.91 7.48
N ASP A 146 4.19 6.98 7.92
CA ASP A 146 4.68 7.78 9.04
C ASP A 146 4.18 7.17 10.36
N ARG A 147 5.11 6.52 11.09
CA ARG A 147 4.82 5.92 12.40
C ARG A 147 4.13 6.88 13.37
N LYS A 148 4.45 8.18 13.33
CA LYS A 148 3.89 9.16 14.28
C LYS A 148 2.40 9.37 14.07
N ASN A 149 1.93 9.19 12.85
CA ASN A 149 0.54 9.38 12.47
C ASN A 149 -0.26 8.06 12.49
N CYS A 150 0.39 6.91 12.30
CA CYS A 150 -0.27 5.62 12.24
C CYS A 150 -0.54 5.07 13.64
N ARG A 151 -1.80 5.17 14.08
CA ARG A 151 -2.26 4.61 15.36
C ARG A 151 -2.60 3.14 15.20
N SER A 152 -2.19 2.33 16.18
CA SER A 152 -2.57 0.91 16.22
C SER A 152 -4.09 0.76 16.32
N SER A 153 -4.63 -0.13 15.50
CA SER A 153 -6.07 -0.48 15.51
C SER A 153 -6.45 -1.58 16.51
N ARG A 154 -5.48 -2.05 17.35
CA ARG A 154 -5.72 -3.12 18.34
C ARG A 154 -6.01 -2.54 19.74
N PRO A 155 -7.30 -2.36 20.12
CA PRO A 155 -7.67 -1.82 21.43
C PRO A 155 -7.18 -2.73 22.57
N GLY A 156 -6.74 -2.15 23.68
CA GLY A 156 -6.39 -2.88 24.90
C GLY A 156 -5.05 -3.64 24.84
N SER A 157 -4.33 -3.60 23.74
CA SER A 157 -3.05 -4.32 23.57
C SER A 157 -1.82 -3.56 24.10
N GLY A 158 -1.98 -2.31 24.55
CA GLY A 158 -0.85 -1.41 24.87
C GLY A 158 -0.12 -0.87 23.63
N LEU A 159 -0.48 -1.32 22.44
CA LEU A 159 0.08 -0.88 21.17
C LEU A 159 -0.51 0.48 20.80
N ALA A 160 0.35 1.48 20.59
CA ALA A 160 -0.09 2.84 20.28
C ALA A 160 0.18 3.23 18.81
N PHE A 161 1.31 2.78 18.26
CA PHE A 161 1.77 3.16 16.93
C PHE A 161 2.19 1.95 16.10
N LEU A 162 2.03 2.05 14.78
CA LEU A 162 2.49 1.08 13.79
C LEU A 162 3.52 1.75 12.86
N ASP A 163 4.67 1.12 12.69
CA ASP A 163 5.66 1.40 11.65
C ASP A 163 5.59 0.26 10.64
N ALA A 164 5.13 0.55 9.44
CA ALA A 164 4.98 -0.41 8.35
C ALA A 164 5.90 -0.02 7.19
N ARG A 165 6.60 -1.02 6.65
CA ARG A 165 7.43 -0.89 5.45
C ARG A 165 7.15 -2.04 4.51
N ALA A 166 7.25 -1.80 3.21
CA ALA A 166 7.11 -2.83 2.20
C ALA A 166 8.01 -2.54 0.99
N GLU A 167 8.42 -3.60 0.31
CA GLU A 167 9.13 -3.55 -0.96
C GLU A 167 8.44 -4.52 -1.93
N ILE A 168 8.41 -4.18 -3.22
CA ILE A 168 7.91 -5.09 -4.25
C ILE A 168 8.76 -4.99 -5.50
N THR A 169 9.04 -6.15 -6.08
CA THR A 169 9.68 -6.35 -7.39
C THR A 169 8.77 -7.23 -8.26
N ALA A 170 9.24 -7.61 -9.44
CA ALA A 170 8.53 -8.58 -10.29
C ALA A 170 8.36 -9.96 -9.60
N ASP A 171 9.34 -10.39 -8.80
CA ASP A 171 9.43 -11.74 -8.26
C ASP A 171 9.16 -11.83 -6.77
N ASP A 172 9.36 -10.74 -6.03
CA ASP A 172 9.36 -10.76 -4.57
C ASP A 172 8.48 -9.63 -3.99
N TYR A 173 7.82 -9.93 -2.89
CA TYR A 173 7.23 -8.98 -1.96
C TYR A 173 7.94 -9.09 -0.62
N ALA A 174 8.24 -7.97 0.02
CA ALA A 174 8.85 -7.97 1.35
C ALA A 174 8.16 -6.92 2.22
N ARG A 175 8.02 -7.19 3.51
CA ARG A 175 7.38 -6.25 4.42
C ARG A 175 7.86 -6.39 5.85
N SER A 176 7.60 -5.36 6.65
CA SER A 176 7.81 -5.33 8.09
C SER A 176 6.70 -4.53 8.75
N GLU A 177 6.17 -5.04 9.86
CA GLU A 177 5.26 -4.30 10.75
C GLU A 177 5.85 -4.32 12.16
N ARG A 178 6.16 -3.14 12.69
CA ARG A 178 6.68 -2.95 14.05
C ARG A 178 5.69 -2.14 14.88
N TYR A 179 5.37 -2.62 16.04
CA TYR A 179 4.39 -2.01 16.93
C TYR A 179 5.06 -1.42 18.16
N PHE A 180 4.64 -0.22 18.54
CA PHE A 180 5.23 0.56 19.62
C PHE A 180 4.17 0.98 20.63
N ASP A 181 4.58 1.13 21.91
CA ASP A 181 3.74 1.76 22.93
C ASP A 181 3.72 3.30 22.81
N ALA A 182 2.96 3.94 23.69
CA ALA A 182 2.86 5.41 23.74
C ALA A 182 4.19 6.09 24.11
N ALA A 183 5.11 5.39 24.77
CA ALA A 183 6.45 5.89 25.11
C ALA A 183 7.46 5.65 23.97
N GLY A 184 7.07 5.02 22.88
CA GLY A 184 7.92 4.73 21.72
C GLY A 184 8.78 3.47 21.87
N ARG A 185 8.53 2.61 22.86
CA ARG A 185 9.20 1.31 22.99
C ARG A 185 8.58 0.31 22.04
N GLN A 186 9.39 -0.43 21.31
CA GLN A 186 8.90 -1.50 20.45
C GLN A 186 8.40 -2.68 21.30
N LEU A 187 7.17 -3.10 21.07
CA LEU A 187 6.52 -4.20 21.77
C LEU A 187 6.38 -5.46 20.90
N ALA A 188 6.28 -5.30 19.57
CA ALA A 188 6.12 -6.42 18.65
C ALA A 188 6.72 -6.11 17.27
N GLY A 189 6.94 -7.16 16.48
CA GLY A 189 7.58 -7.09 15.17
C GLY A 189 9.09 -7.35 15.23
N PRO A 190 9.80 -7.36 14.10
CA PRO A 190 11.24 -7.60 14.04
C PRO A 190 12.00 -6.50 14.80
N ARG A 191 13.08 -6.87 15.49
CA ARG A 191 13.88 -5.93 16.31
C ARG A 191 14.71 -4.96 15.48
N ASP A 192 15.10 -5.38 14.31
CA ASP A 192 15.82 -4.60 13.31
C ASP A 192 14.87 -4.13 12.20
N GLU A 193 15.42 -3.46 11.19
CA GLU A 193 14.66 -3.04 10.01
C GLU A 193 14.51 -4.15 8.96
N ALA A 194 14.73 -5.42 9.35
CA ALA A 194 14.62 -6.55 8.45
C ALA A 194 13.18 -6.70 7.96
N LEU A 195 13.06 -7.04 6.66
CA LEU A 195 11.80 -7.32 6.03
C LEU A 195 11.61 -8.83 5.91
N ASP A 196 10.44 -9.32 6.29
CA ASP A 196 9.98 -10.67 5.92
C ASP A 196 9.86 -10.71 4.40
N ARG A 197 10.52 -11.67 3.75
CA ARG A 197 10.55 -11.81 2.28
C ARG A 197 9.67 -12.95 1.84
N PHE A 198 8.90 -12.69 0.78
CA PHE A 198 7.95 -13.62 0.17
C PHE A 198 8.22 -13.67 -1.32
N ARG A 199 8.26 -14.85 -1.89
CA ARG A 199 8.50 -15.07 -3.31
C ARG A 199 7.19 -15.33 -4.04
N ARG A 200 7.02 -14.74 -5.21
CA ARG A 200 5.86 -14.95 -6.08
C ARG A 200 5.75 -16.43 -6.49
N GLN A 201 4.51 -16.94 -6.44
CA GLN A 201 4.16 -18.31 -6.85
C GLN A 201 3.64 -18.33 -8.28
#